data_22634f2fbce8a6de9df94677f75fd0cd
#
_entry.id   22634f2fbce8a6de9df94677f75fd0cd
#
_cell.length_a   1.000
_cell.length_b   1.000
_cell.length_c   1.000
_cell.angle_alpha   90.00
_cell.angle_beta   90.00
_cell.angle_gamma   90.00
#
_symmetry.space_group_name_H-M   'P 1'
#
loop_
_entity.id
_entity.type
_entity.pdbx_description
1 polymer ?
#
loop_
_entity_poly.entity_id
_entity_poly.type
_entity_poly.pdbx_seq_one_letter_code
_entity_poly.pdbx_strand_id
1 'polypeptide(L)'
;PKQATNFCASIHKNDTLSLSKELEDVAALMNNQTGVLVLEDGSGSMVARAWLSEYAEKTIDIQYFIFSMDNVGLIACDYLIRAADRGVKIRIIVDDIMVDADIQDILTFNSHENISVKIYNPGVNLGKNIFSKIKKFATDFRSANQRMHNKTFTVDGKVVITGGRNIADEYFDYDHEYNFRDRDILLLGKVSEKVSISFDEFWNSPLSKNVADIIVGDTDIIYSANRFDNLHEYACNPDNFWPQVREKIADLPKTFKAIQNSGKLVWLDEVEFISDVPGKNDGESGLGGGGVSTNTLID
;
A
#
# COMPACT_ATOMS: atom_id res chain seq x y z
N PRO A 1 -30.29 -17.73 -16.02
CA PRO A 1 -29.45 -16.94 -15.13
C PRO A 1 -28.20 -17.76 -14.88
N LYS A 2 -27.05 -17.35 -15.42
CA LYS A 2 -25.77 -17.91 -15.03
C LYS A 2 -25.61 -17.59 -13.55
N GLN A 3 -25.46 -18.60 -12.69
CA GLN A 3 -25.02 -18.40 -11.32
C GLN A 3 -23.74 -17.55 -11.38
N ALA A 4 -23.80 -16.38 -10.78
CA ALA A 4 -22.59 -15.57 -10.58
C ALA A 4 -21.63 -16.48 -9.80
N THR A 5 -20.58 -16.94 -10.45
CA THR A 5 -19.47 -17.63 -9.79
C THR A 5 -18.97 -16.64 -8.74
N ASN A 6 -19.05 -16.99 -7.46
CA ASN A 6 -18.53 -16.17 -6.39
C ASN A 6 -17.05 -15.94 -6.67
N PHE A 7 -16.69 -14.73 -7.12
CA PHE A 7 -15.36 -14.37 -7.59
C PHE A 7 -14.33 -14.61 -6.49
N CYS A 8 -14.67 -14.29 -5.24
CA CYS A 8 -13.82 -14.56 -4.10
C CYS A 8 -13.68 -16.06 -3.77
N ALA A 9 -14.72 -16.86 -3.95
CA ALA A 9 -14.65 -18.30 -3.71
C ALA A 9 -13.69 -19.04 -4.64
N SER A 10 -13.38 -18.47 -5.82
CA SER A 10 -12.37 -19.03 -6.72
C SER A 10 -10.95 -18.76 -6.24
N ILE A 11 -10.73 -17.71 -5.45
CA ILE A 11 -9.44 -17.30 -4.89
C ILE A 11 -9.13 -18.09 -3.62
N HIS A 12 -10.14 -18.37 -2.78
CA HIS A 12 -10.00 -18.96 -1.44
C HIS A 12 -9.92 -20.49 -1.38
N LYS A 13 -9.69 -21.17 -2.46
CA LYS A 13 -9.73 -22.66 -2.48
C LYS A 13 -8.56 -23.37 -1.78
N ASN A 14 -7.56 -22.67 -1.25
CA ASN A 14 -6.43 -23.32 -0.60
C ASN A 14 -6.06 -22.65 0.72
N ASP A 15 -6.35 -23.30 1.84
CA ASP A 15 -5.94 -22.94 3.20
C ASP A 15 -4.40 -22.95 3.43
N THR A 16 -3.61 -23.05 2.39
CA THR A 16 -2.13 -23.20 2.45
C THR A 16 -1.39 -22.18 1.59
N LEU A 17 -1.99 -21.00 1.36
CA LEU A 17 -1.28 -19.93 0.69
C LEU A 17 -0.16 -19.41 1.59
N SER A 18 1.07 -19.46 1.11
CA SER A 18 2.26 -19.10 1.87
C SER A 18 3.26 -18.42 0.95
N LEU A 19 3.61 -17.20 1.27
CA LEU A 19 4.62 -16.44 0.53
C LEU A 19 5.98 -17.13 0.59
N SER A 20 6.33 -17.69 1.74
CA SER A 20 7.59 -18.43 1.92
C SER A 20 7.68 -19.64 1.00
N LYS A 21 6.57 -20.36 0.79
CA LYS A 21 6.52 -21.51 -0.11
C LYS A 21 6.60 -21.09 -1.57
N GLU A 22 5.91 -20.01 -1.95
CA GLU A 22 5.99 -19.47 -3.31
C GLU A 22 7.42 -19.02 -3.68
N LEU A 23 8.17 -18.51 -2.70
CA LEU A 23 9.52 -17.99 -2.88
C LEU A 23 10.61 -19.03 -2.62
N GLU A 24 10.27 -20.29 -2.35
CA GLU A 24 11.24 -21.34 -1.95
C GLU A 24 12.34 -21.52 -3.00
N ASP A 25 11.98 -21.57 -4.27
CA ASP A 25 12.92 -21.75 -5.40
C ASP A 25 13.95 -20.63 -5.53
N VAL A 26 13.64 -19.43 -5.03
CA VAL A 26 14.50 -18.24 -5.11
C VAL A 26 15.06 -17.81 -3.75
N ALA A 27 14.75 -18.52 -2.67
CA ALA A 27 15.14 -18.16 -1.31
C ALA A 27 16.66 -18.00 -1.15
N ALA A 28 17.45 -18.85 -1.79
CA ALA A 28 18.91 -18.76 -1.75
C ALA A 28 19.46 -17.50 -2.44
N LEU A 29 18.84 -17.07 -3.52
CA LEU A 29 19.17 -15.81 -4.21
C LEU A 29 18.78 -14.62 -3.35
N MET A 30 17.60 -14.63 -2.75
CA MET A 30 17.08 -13.55 -1.89
C MET A 30 17.97 -13.24 -0.68
N ASN A 31 18.73 -14.21 -0.18
CA ASN A 31 19.66 -13.99 0.94
C ASN A 31 20.87 -13.12 0.56
N ASN A 32 21.28 -13.14 -0.69
CA ASN A 32 22.51 -12.48 -1.14
C ASN A 32 22.25 -11.37 -2.15
N GLN A 33 21.18 -11.46 -2.89
CA GLN A 33 20.83 -10.57 -3.98
C GLN A 33 19.42 -9.96 -3.79
N THR A 34 19.13 -8.99 -4.62
CA THR A 34 17.80 -8.42 -4.75
C THR A 34 17.21 -8.76 -6.12
N GLY A 35 16.08 -9.45 -6.12
CA GLY A 35 15.27 -9.62 -7.34
C GLY A 35 14.51 -8.32 -7.63
N VAL A 36 14.57 -7.86 -8.87
CA VAL A 36 13.96 -6.60 -9.32
C VAL A 36 13.06 -6.87 -10.51
N LEU A 37 11.80 -6.46 -10.42
CA LEU A 37 10.83 -6.49 -11.51
C LEU A 37 10.12 -5.15 -11.62
N VAL A 38 10.11 -4.55 -12.81
CA VAL A 38 9.32 -3.33 -13.07
C VAL A 38 7.87 -3.71 -13.35
N LEU A 39 6.95 -3.10 -12.60
CA LEU A 39 5.50 -3.18 -12.79
C LEU A 39 5.07 -2.01 -13.67
N GLU A 40 5.01 -2.26 -14.98
CA GLU A 40 4.83 -1.22 -16.00
C GLU A 40 3.43 -0.59 -15.97
N ASP A 41 2.40 -1.40 -15.75
CA ASP A 41 1.00 -0.98 -15.82
C ASP A 41 0.27 -1.06 -14.46
N GLY A 42 -0.83 -0.32 -14.34
CA GLY A 42 -1.65 -0.30 -13.14
C GLY A 42 -2.24 -1.67 -12.82
N SER A 43 -2.68 -2.42 -13.84
CA SER A 43 -3.28 -3.74 -13.64
C SER A 43 -2.31 -4.76 -13.06
N GLY A 44 -1.07 -4.77 -13.56
CA GLY A 44 0.00 -5.63 -13.03
C GLY A 44 0.38 -5.26 -11.60
N SER A 45 0.42 -3.97 -11.30
CA SER A 45 0.72 -3.45 -9.97
C SER A 45 -0.39 -3.77 -8.95
N MET A 46 -1.66 -3.72 -9.36
CA MET A 46 -2.81 -4.11 -8.54
C MET A 46 -2.78 -5.62 -8.23
N VAL A 47 -2.58 -6.44 -9.26
CA VAL A 47 -2.51 -7.91 -9.12
C VAL A 47 -1.35 -8.33 -8.22
N ALA A 48 -0.19 -7.67 -8.33
CA ALA A 48 0.94 -7.94 -7.47
C ALA A 48 0.63 -7.66 -5.98
N ARG A 49 -0.07 -6.56 -5.66
CA ARG A 49 -0.51 -6.26 -4.29
C ARG A 49 -1.55 -7.25 -3.79
N ALA A 50 -2.52 -7.62 -4.64
CA ALA A 50 -3.52 -8.64 -4.30
C ALA A 50 -2.85 -9.99 -4.01
N TRP A 51 -1.93 -10.43 -4.87
CA TRP A 51 -1.15 -11.65 -4.66
C TRP A 51 -0.38 -11.61 -3.33
N LEU A 52 0.35 -10.54 -3.07
CA LEU A 52 1.11 -10.39 -1.83
C LEU A 52 0.21 -10.40 -0.59
N SER A 53 -0.95 -9.74 -0.65
CA SER A 53 -1.91 -9.73 0.46
C SER A 53 -2.48 -11.12 0.74
N GLU A 54 -2.81 -11.90 -0.31
CA GLU A 54 -3.33 -13.27 -0.14
C GLU A 54 -2.26 -14.24 0.39
N TYR A 55 -1.00 -14.04 0.04
CA TYR A 55 0.08 -14.95 0.42
C TYR A 55 0.85 -14.52 1.67
N ALA A 56 0.57 -13.35 2.23
CA ALA A 56 1.18 -12.87 3.47
C ALA A 56 0.97 -13.85 4.63
N GLU A 57 2.03 -14.07 5.41
CA GLU A 57 2.04 -15.01 6.53
C GLU A 57 2.12 -14.30 7.89
N LYS A 58 2.82 -13.16 7.96
CA LYS A 58 3.15 -12.51 9.24
C LYS A 58 2.78 -11.05 9.29
N THR A 59 3.27 -10.26 8.33
CA THR A 59 3.17 -8.80 8.36
C THR A 59 2.91 -8.19 7.00
N ILE A 60 2.13 -7.10 6.97
CA ILE A 60 2.03 -6.20 5.84
C ILE A 60 2.24 -4.78 6.37
N ASP A 61 3.30 -4.11 5.90
CA ASP A 61 3.63 -2.73 6.24
C ASP A 61 3.39 -1.83 5.03
N ILE A 62 2.54 -0.83 5.20
CA ILE A 62 2.06 0.04 4.13
C ILE A 62 2.34 1.48 4.45
N GLN A 63 3.03 2.18 3.54
CA GLN A 63 3.31 3.59 3.63
C GLN A 63 2.90 4.27 2.33
N TYR A 64 1.95 5.23 2.39
CA TYR A 64 1.48 5.96 1.22
C TYR A 64 1.27 7.45 1.50
N PHE A 65 1.50 8.25 0.47
CA PHE A 65 1.14 9.67 0.50
C PHE A 65 -0.37 9.85 0.31
N ILE A 66 -0.98 9.11 -0.64
CA ILE A 66 -2.41 9.06 -0.88
C ILE A 66 -2.91 7.63 -0.67
N PHE A 67 -3.96 7.47 0.12
CA PHE A 67 -4.77 6.26 0.19
C PHE A 67 -6.24 6.69 0.11
N SER A 68 -6.85 6.51 -1.06
CA SER A 68 -8.23 6.89 -1.33
C SER A 68 -9.19 5.74 -1.01
N MET A 69 -10.44 6.05 -0.67
CA MET A 69 -11.50 5.04 -0.48
C MET A 69 -12.40 4.95 -1.72
N ASP A 70 -11.80 5.09 -2.90
CA ASP A 70 -12.40 4.83 -4.20
C ASP A 70 -12.45 3.32 -4.52
N ASN A 71 -12.71 2.94 -5.78
CA ASN A 71 -12.83 1.55 -6.16
C ASN A 71 -11.58 0.71 -5.84
N VAL A 72 -10.39 1.20 -6.20
CA VAL A 72 -9.13 0.50 -5.94
C VAL A 72 -8.84 0.43 -4.44
N GLY A 73 -9.09 1.51 -3.71
CA GLY A 73 -8.89 1.55 -2.27
C GLY A 73 -9.82 0.63 -1.50
N LEU A 74 -11.10 0.54 -1.87
CA LEU A 74 -12.06 -0.40 -1.26
C LEU A 74 -11.63 -1.85 -1.49
N ILE A 75 -11.21 -2.19 -2.71
CA ILE A 75 -10.69 -3.53 -3.02
C ILE A 75 -9.43 -3.82 -2.19
N ALA A 76 -8.49 -2.86 -2.11
CA ALA A 76 -7.27 -3.02 -1.32
C ALA A 76 -7.58 -3.24 0.16
N CYS A 77 -8.52 -2.49 0.74
CA CYS A 77 -8.95 -2.67 2.13
C CYS A 77 -9.50 -4.08 2.40
N ASP A 78 -10.32 -4.63 1.48
CA ASP A 78 -10.84 -5.98 1.64
C ASP A 78 -9.73 -7.04 1.63
N TYR A 79 -8.76 -6.93 0.72
CA TYR A 79 -7.60 -7.82 0.71
C TYR A 79 -6.80 -7.77 2.02
N LEU A 80 -6.67 -6.58 2.60
CA LEU A 80 -6.00 -6.39 3.90
C LEU A 80 -6.82 -6.98 5.05
N ILE A 81 -8.14 -6.78 5.08
CA ILE A 81 -9.01 -7.40 6.10
C ILE A 81 -8.89 -8.92 6.05
N ARG A 82 -8.97 -9.53 4.87
CA ARG A 82 -8.81 -10.98 4.72
C ARG A 82 -7.43 -11.47 5.18
N ALA A 83 -6.38 -10.71 4.95
CA ALA A 83 -5.06 -11.02 5.49
C ALA A 83 -5.04 -10.92 7.02
N ALA A 84 -5.66 -9.87 7.58
CA ALA A 84 -5.77 -9.66 9.02
C ALA A 84 -6.61 -10.77 9.70
N ASP A 85 -7.68 -11.23 9.08
CA ASP A 85 -8.51 -12.37 9.54
C ASP A 85 -7.71 -13.67 9.63
N ARG A 86 -6.69 -13.84 8.77
CA ARG A 86 -5.73 -14.97 8.85
C ARG A 86 -4.65 -14.80 9.92
N GLY A 87 -4.66 -13.67 10.65
CA GLY A 87 -3.69 -13.36 11.72
C GLY A 87 -2.49 -12.54 11.27
N VAL A 88 -2.44 -12.06 10.03
CA VAL A 88 -1.38 -11.17 9.53
C VAL A 88 -1.48 -9.83 10.23
N LYS A 89 -0.38 -9.32 10.78
CA LYS A 89 -0.32 -7.99 11.40
C LYS A 89 -0.10 -6.92 10.33
N ILE A 90 -1.03 -5.97 10.28
CA ILE A 90 -1.03 -4.91 9.27
C ILE A 90 -0.80 -3.56 9.93
N ARG A 91 0.22 -2.84 9.43
CA ARG A 91 0.54 -1.48 9.83
C ARG A 91 0.41 -0.56 8.62
N ILE A 92 -0.40 0.48 8.74
CA ILE A 92 -0.63 1.44 7.68
C ILE A 92 -0.28 2.83 8.17
N ILE A 93 0.60 3.53 7.46
CA ILE A 93 0.88 4.93 7.69
C ILE A 93 0.58 5.74 6.42
N VAL A 94 -0.26 6.75 6.55
CA VAL A 94 -0.66 7.64 5.45
C VAL A 94 -0.41 9.09 5.82
N ASP A 95 -0.21 9.92 4.81
CA ASP A 95 -0.07 11.36 5.05
C ASP A 95 -1.43 12.03 5.27
N ASP A 96 -1.51 12.96 6.23
CA ASP A 96 -2.75 13.65 6.62
C ASP A 96 -3.44 14.43 5.48
N ILE A 97 -2.67 14.90 4.52
CA ILE A 97 -3.23 15.74 3.44
C ILE A 97 -4.19 14.96 2.54
N MET A 98 -3.93 13.67 2.40
CA MET A 98 -4.49 12.90 1.30
C MET A 98 -5.41 11.75 1.73
N VAL A 99 -5.84 11.76 2.99
CA VAL A 99 -6.86 10.80 3.44
C VAL A 99 -8.23 11.31 2.98
N ASP A 100 -8.78 10.70 1.94
CA ASP A 100 -10.11 10.97 1.40
C ASP A 100 -11.07 9.82 1.77
N ALA A 101 -11.13 9.51 3.04
CA ALA A 101 -12.03 8.53 3.61
C ALA A 101 -12.94 9.18 4.65
N ASP A 102 -14.13 8.62 4.83
CA ASP A 102 -14.95 8.96 5.99
C ASP A 102 -14.20 8.55 7.26
N ILE A 103 -14.22 9.42 8.24
CA ILE A 103 -13.60 9.18 9.55
C ILE A 103 -14.11 7.86 10.16
N GLN A 104 -15.40 7.59 9.99
CA GLN A 104 -16.04 6.38 10.49
C GLN A 104 -15.48 5.11 9.81
N ASP A 105 -15.22 5.16 8.51
CA ASP A 105 -14.65 4.03 7.75
C ASP A 105 -13.22 3.74 8.21
N ILE A 106 -12.41 4.78 8.43
CA ILE A 106 -11.03 4.63 8.92
C ILE A 106 -11.01 4.02 10.33
N LEU A 107 -11.89 4.50 11.21
CA LEU A 107 -11.98 3.96 12.57
C LEU A 107 -12.51 2.53 12.59
N THR A 108 -13.49 2.21 11.74
CA THR A 108 -14.02 0.86 11.59
C THR A 108 -12.93 -0.08 11.08
N PHE A 109 -12.16 0.33 10.08
CA PHE A 109 -11.03 -0.44 9.57
C PHE A 109 -9.96 -0.66 10.65
N ASN A 110 -9.58 0.40 11.37
CA ASN A 110 -8.62 0.32 12.49
C ASN A 110 -9.15 -0.47 13.70
N SER A 111 -10.47 -0.77 13.77
CA SER A 111 -11.04 -1.57 14.87
C SER A 111 -10.72 -3.06 14.78
N HIS A 112 -10.13 -3.51 13.68
CA HIS A 112 -9.66 -4.89 13.54
C HIS A 112 -8.41 -5.12 14.41
N GLU A 113 -8.37 -6.20 15.21
CA GLU A 113 -7.30 -6.48 16.18
C GLU A 113 -5.89 -6.64 15.57
N ASN A 114 -5.83 -6.95 14.28
CA ASN A 114 -4.60 -7.14 13.53
C ASN A 114 -4.26 -5.96 12.61
N ILE A 115 -5.03 -4.86 12.62
CA ILE A 115 -4.81 -3.68 11.81
C ILE A 115 -4.53 -2.46 12.69
N SER A 116 -3.49 -1.72 12.36
CA SER A 116 -3.15 -0.46 13.02
C SER A 116 -2.90 0.62 11.98
N VAL A 117 -3.62 1.73 12.11
CA VAL A 117 -3.50 2.87 11.19
C VAL A 117 -2.93 4.07 11.92
N LYS A 118 -1.89 4.67 11.35
CA LYS A 118 -1.31 5.95 11.79
C LYS A 118 -1.41 6.99 10.69
N ILE A 119 -1.58 8.24 11.10
CA ILE A 119 -1.50 9.40 10.23
C ILE A 119 -0.20 10.14 10.53
N TYR A 120 0.59 10.36 9.48
CA TYR A 120 1.83 11.11 9.59
C TYR A 120 1.56 12.61 9.55
N ASN A 121 2.16 13.35 10.49
CA ASN A 121 2.07 14.80 10.61
C ASN A 121 0.62 15.32 10.50
N PRO A 122 -0.32 14.83 11.38
CA PRO A 122 -1.72 15.18 11.31
C PRO A 122 -1.92 16.68 11.56
N GLY A 123 -2.54 17.34 10.59
CA GLY A 123 -2.90 18.75 10.65
C GLY A 123 -4.41 18.95 10.78
N VAL A 124 -4.89 20.12 10.38
CA VAL A 124 -6.30 20.54 10.48
C VAL A 124 -7.17 19.98 9.35
N ASN A 125 -6.70 19.00 8.59
CA ASN A 125 -7.27 18.65 7.29
C ASN A 125 -8.06 17.33 7.24
N LEU A 126 -8.14 16.58 8.34
CA LEU A 126 -8.96 15.37 8.43
C LEU A 126 -10.42 15.68 8.04
N GLY A 127 -10.98 14.90 7.13
CA GLY A 127 -12.38 15.02 6.69
C GLY A 127 -12.69 16.16 5.69
N LYS A 128 -11.69 16.81 5.08
CA LYS A 128 -11.90 17.84 4.06
C LYS A 128 -11.69 17.28 2.65
N ASN A 129 -12.49 17.80 1.69
CA ASN A 129 -12.50 17.40 0.29
C ASN A 129 -11.11 17.58 -0.38
N ILE A 130 -10.68 16.60 -1.16
CA ILE A 130 -9.35 16.49 -1.81
C ILE A 130 -8.99 17.72 -2.66
N PHE A 131 -9.94 18.27 -3.43
CA PHE A 131 -9.70 19.44 -4.27
C PHE A 131 -9.34 20.70 -3.48
N SER A 132 -9.92 20.89 -2.29
CA SER A 132 -9.57 22.02 -1.43
C SER A 132 -8.17 21.86 -0.82
N LYS A 133 -7.72 20.61 -0.62
CA LYS A 133 -6.40 20.27 -0.10
C LYS A 133 -5.30 20.50 -1.12
N ILE A 134 -5.51 20.08 -2.38
CA ILE A 134 -4.55 20.29 -3.48
C ILE A 134 -4.33 21.79 -3.74
N LYS A 135 -5.39 22.60 -3.70
CA LYS A 135 -5.28 24.05 -3.89
C LYS A 135 -4.46 24.72 -2.78
N LYS A 136 -4.61 24.26 -1.52
CA LYS A 136 -3.83 24.76 -0.39
C LYS A 136 -2.38 24.29 -0.43
N PHE A 137 -2.14 23.06 -0.91
CA PHE A 137 -0.80 22.51 -1.12
C PHE A 137 0.02 23.33 -2.12
N ALA A 138 -0.61 23.78 -3.22
CA ALA A 138 0.06 24.63 -4.20
C ALA A 138 0.42 26.04 -3.68
N THR A 139 -0.21 26.49 -2.59
CA THR A 139 0.01 27.83 -2.00
C THR A 139 0.87 27.82 -0.75
N ASP A 140 1.05 26.68 -0.09
CA ASP A 140 1.87 26.53 1.13
C ASP A 140 3.03 25.55 0.91
N PHE A 141 4.01 26.00 0.16
CA PHE A 141 5.21 25.24 -0.23
C PHE A 141 6.00 24.69 0.99
N ARG A 142 5.93 25.36 2.13
CA ARG A 142 6.68 24.96 3.33
C ARG A 142 6.06 23.77 4.05
N SER A 143 4.75 23.72 4.14
CA SER A 143 4.04 22.55 4.68
C SER A 143 4.10 21.34 3.74
N ALA A 144 4.21 21.62 2.43
CA ALA A 144 4.39 20.59 1.41
C ALA A 144 5.71 19.83 1.55
N ASN A 145 6.78 20.54 1.91
CA ASN A 145 8.14 19.98 1.98
C ASN A 145 8.39 19.09 3.20
N GLN A 146 7.48 19.11 4.20
CA GLN A 146 7.55 18.27 5.42
C GLN A 146 6.68 17.01 5.31
N ARG A 147 6.07 16.74 4.15
CA ARG A 147 5.18 15.60 3.94
C ARG A 147 5.93 14.31 3.63
N MET A 148 5.34 13.21 4.06
CA MET A 148 5.80 11.89 3.75
C MET A 148 5.39 11.52 2.32
N HIS A 149 6.36 11.44 1.40
CA HIS A 149 6.09 11.12 0.01
C HIS A 149 6.43 9.67 -0.37
N ASN A 150 6.84 8.88 0.60
CA ASN A 150 7.18 7.48 0.43
C ASN A 150 5.95 6.67 0.01
N LYS A 151 6.17 5.68 -0.84
CA LYS A 151 5.15 4.73 -1.28
C LYS A 151 5.76 3.34 -1.24
N THR A 152 5.46 2.61 -0.18
CA THR A 152 5.97 1.24 0.02
C THR A 152 4.85 0.32 0.48
N PHE A 153 4.90 -0.91 0.00
CA PHE A 153 4.04 -2.01 0.39
C PHE A 153 4.95 -3.21 0.65
N THR A 154 5.22 -3.51 1.91
CA THR A 154 6.18 -4.53 2.32
C THR A 154 5.46 -5.72 2.95
N VAL A 155 5.75 -6.94 2.50
CA VAL A 155 5.13 -8.16 3.01
C VAL A 155 6.19 -9.09 3.59
N ASP A 156 5.95 -9.51 4.83
CA ASP A 156 6.78 -10.44 5.62
C ASP A 156 8.25 -10.03 5.72
N GLY A 157 8.58 -8.75 5.46
CA GLY A 157 9.95 -8.26 5.36
C GLY A 157 10.76 -8.87 4.21
N LYS A 158 10.11 -9.50 3.24
CA LYS A 158 10.74 -10.26 2.14
C LYS A 158 10.51 -9.66 0.77
N VAL A 159 9.33 -9.10 0.55
CA VAL A 159 8.91 -8.54 -0.74
C VAL A 159 8.41 -7.14 -0.53
N VAL A 160 8.84 -6.25 -1.41
CA VAL A 160 8.46 -4.84 -1.39
C VAL A 160 7.93 -4.43 -2.76
N ILE A 161 6.84 -3.67 -2.79
CA ILE A 161 6.48 -2.84 -3.93
C ILE A 161 6.73 -1.39 -3.55
N THR A 162 7.50 -0.68 -4.36
CA THR A 162 7.74 0.76 -4.20
C THR A 162 7.74 1.45 -5.56
N GLY A 163 7.44 2.75 -5.60
CA GLY A 163 7.41 3.50 -6.85
C GLY A 163 6.61 4.78 -6.78
N GLY A 164 6.01 5.17 -7.89
CA GLY A 164 5.23 6.41 -8.01
C GLY A 164 3.75 6.28 -7.65
N ARG A 165 3.17 5.08 -7.75
CA ARG A 165 1.73 4.88 -7.54
C ARG A 165 1.31 5.04 -6.09
N ASN A 166 0.30 5.85 -5.86
CA ASN A 166 -0.50 5.84 -4.64
C ASN A 166 -1.62 4.79 -4.73
N ILE A 167 -2.47 4.70 -3.72
CA ILE A 167 -3.68 3.87 -3.75
C ILE A 167 -4.87 4.79 -4.06
N ALA A 168 -5.20 4.89 -5.33
CA ALA A 168 -6.36 5.59 -5.86
C ALA A 168 -6.58 5.21 -7.33
N ASP A 169 -7.82 5.31 -7.82
CA ASP A 169 -8.25 4.82 -9.14
C ASP A 169 -7.39 5.35 -10.29
N GLU A 170 -7.00 6.62 -10.26
CA GLU A 170 -6.18 7.25 -11.29
C GLU A 170 -4.75 6.71 -11.42
N TYR A 171 -4.25 5.98 -10.42
CA TYR A 171 -2.93 5.31 -10.48
C TYR A 171 -2.99 3.89 -11.03
N PHE A 172 -4.20 3.33 -11.17
CA PHE A 172 -4.40 1.94 -11.60
C PHE A 172 -5.22 1.80 -12.88
N ASP A 173 -5.28 2.87 -13.67
CA ASP A 173 -6.03 2.95 -14.93
C ASP A 173 -7.55 2.79 -14.75
N TYR A 174 -8.09 3.20 -13.60
CA TYR A 174 -9.52 3.09 -13.24
C TYR A 174 -10.29 4.40 -13.35
N ASP A 175 -9.61 5.54 -13.46
CA ASP A 175 -10.27 6.81 -13.63
C ASP A 175 -10.74 7.01 -15.08
N HIS A 176 -11.91 7.58 -15.27
CA HIS A 176 -12.50 7.81 -16.59
C HIS A 176 -12.07 9.14 -17.23
N GLU A 177 -11.53 10.08 -16.44
CA GLU A 177 -11.13 11.40 -16.90
C GLU A 177 -9.63 11.46 -17.21
N TYR A 178 -8.80 10.95 -16.29
CA TYR A 178 -7.34 10.91 -16.48
C TYR A 178 -6.71 9.81 -15.63
N ASN A 179 -5.56 9.29 -16.07
CA ASN A 179 -4.76 8.32 -15.33
C ASN A 179 -3.30 8.74 -15.33
N PHE A 180 -2.65 8.61 -14.17
CA PHE A 180 -1.21 8.84 -14.04
C PHE A 180 -0.43 7.64 -14.61
N ARG A 181 0.68 7.95 -15.32
CA ARG A 181 1.59 6.94 -15.86
C ARG A 181 2.80 6.73 -14.96
N ASP A 182 2.54 6.36 -13.73
CA ASP A 182 3.59 5.97 -12.81
C ASP A 182 4.05 4.52 -13.02
N ARG A 183 5.21 4.20 -12.49
CA ARG A 183 5.73 2.83 -12.44
C ARG A 183 6.01 2.45 -11.00
N ASP A 184 5.83 1.15 -10.73
CA ASP A 184 6.28 0.54 -9.50
C ASP A 184 7.37 -0.49 -9.80
N ILE A 185 8.10 -0.84 -8.76
CA ILE A 185 9.12 -1.88 -8.78
C ILE A 185 8.76 -2.89 -7.69
N LEU A 186 8.72 -4.15 -8.06
CA LEU A 186 8.68 -5.26 -7.11
C LEU A 186 10.11 -5.66 -6.79
N LEU A 187 10.43 -5.69 -5.51
CA LEU A 187 11.74 -6.03 -4.97
C LEU A 187 11.63 -7.28 -4.10
N LEU A 188 12.55 -8.22 -4.26
CA LEU A 188 12.59 -9.50 -3.53
C LEU A 188 13.92 -9.64 -2.80
N GLY A 189 13.89 -9.89 -1.50
CA GLY A 189 15.07 -10.29 -0.73
C GLY A 189 15.83 -9.13 -0.10
N LYS A 190 17.14 -9.08 -0.27
CA LYS A 190 18.11 -8.32 0.54
C LYS A 190 17.74 -6.85 0.83
N VAL A 191 17.23 -6.13 -0.15
CA VAL A 191 16.87 -4.70 0.03
C VAL A 191 15.66 -4.49 0.93
N SER A 192 14.80 -5.50 1.09
CA SER A 192 13.56 -5.38 1.88
C SER A 192 13.82 -4.99 3.34
N GLU A 193 14.96 -5.38 3.90
CA GLU A 193 15.36 -5.00 5.26
C GLU A 193 15.54 -3.48 5.39
N LYS A 194 16.21 -2.84 4.42
CA LYS A 194 16.40 -1.37 4.42
C LYS A 194 15.06 -0.63 4.33
N VAL A 195 14.13 -1.15 3.52
CA VAL A 195 12.78 -0.57 3.40
C VAL A 195 12.01 -0.71 4.70
N SER A 196 12.11 -1.86 5.36
CA SER A 196 11.46 -2.10 6.66
C SER A 196 12.01 -1.18 7.76
N ILE A 197 13.33 -0.96 7.79
CA ILE A 197 13.96 0.01 8.71
C ILE A 197 13.41 1.42 8.47
N SER A 198 13.38 1.88 7.23
CA SER A 198 12.82 3.19 6.90
C SER A 198 11.34 3.30 7.30
N PHE A 199 10.54 2.26 7.05
CA PHE A 199 9.15 2.22 7.52
C PHE A 199 9.05 2.37 9.04
N ASP A 200 9.88 1.64 9.80
CA ASP A 200 9.89 1.67 11.26
C ASP A 200 10.29 3.05 11.81
N GLU A 201 11.20 3.78 11.14
CA GLU A 201 11.54 5.16 11.50
C GLU A 201 10.31 6.07 11.40
N PHE A 202 9.56 6.00 10.30
CA PHE A 202 8.32 6.76 10.15
C PHE A 202 7.24 6.30 11.12
N TRP A 203 7.07 4.98 11.28
CA TRP A 203 6.07 4.42 12.19
C TRP A 203 6.27 4.84 13.64
N ASN A 204 7.51 4.88 14.11
CA ASN A 204 7.88 5.24 15.48
C ASN A 204 8.11 6.74 15.68
N SER A 205 8.04 7.55 14.62
CA SER A 205 8.21 8.99 14.71
C SER A 205 7.15 9.63 15.61
N PRO A 206 7.51 10.66 16.41
CA PRO A 206 6.54 11.47 17.12
C PRO A 206 5.50 12.16 16.23
N LEU A 207 5.81 12.32 14.94
CA LEU A 207 4.91 12.88 13.94
C LEU A 207 3.81 11.90 13.51
N SER A 208 3.97 10.60 13.78
CA SER A 208 3.01 9.56 13.41
C SER A 208 2.08 9.27 14.59
N LYS A 209 0.81 9.61 14.44
CA LYS A 209 -0.22 9.47 15.48
C LYS A 209 -1.19 8.36 15.12
N ASN A 210 -1.62 7.57 16.11
CA ASN A 210 -2.70 6.61 15.88
C ASN A 210 -3.98 7.35 15.49
N VAL A 211 -4.69 6.82 14.53
CA VAL A 211 -5.95 7.41 14.06
C VAL A 211 -6.96 7.53 15.20
N ALA A 212 -7.04 6.55 16.09
CA ALA A 212 -7.91 6.56 17.25
C ALA A 212 -7.60 7.66 18.27
N ASP A 213 -6.35 8.15 18.32
CA ASP A 213 -5.93 9.22 19.25
C ASP A 213 -6.23 10.63 18.69
N ILE A 214 -6.38 10.73 17.36
CA ILE A 214 -6.57 12.02 16.68
C ILE A 214 -8.04 12.36 16.52
N ILE A 215 -8.87 11.35 16.35
CA ILE A 215 -10.30 11.52 16.14
C ILE A 215 -10.97 11.65 17.47
N VAL A 216 -11.26 12.89 17.85
CA VAL A 216 -12.00 13.24 19.07
C VAL A 216 -13.43 13.60 18.66
N GLY A 217 -14.43 12.77 19.04
CA GLY A 217 -15.85 13.04 18.78
C GLY A 217 -16.73 11.83 19.06
N ASP A 218 -18.04 12.03 19.07
CA ASP A 218 -19.08 10.97 19.16
C ASP A 218 -19.10 10.14 17.85
N THR A 219 -18.07 9.32 17.67
CA THR A 219 -18.03 8.35 16.58
C THR A 219 -18.39 7.00 17.16
N ASP A 220 -19.58 6.51 16.82
CA ASP A 220 -19.99 5.14 17.13
C ASP A 220 -19.16 4.16 16.28
N ILE A 221 -18.03 3.71 16.84
CA ILE A 221 -17.25 2.66 16.17
C ILE A 221 -18.14 1.42 16.07
N ILE A 222 -18.39 0.99 14.85
CA ILE A 222 -19.21 -0.20 14.60
C ILE A 222 -18.37 -1.45 14.88
N TYR A 223 -18.56 -2.05 16.04
CA TYR A 223 -17.92 -3.33 16.42
C TYR A 223 -18.76 -4.56 16.06
N SER A 224 -19.74 -4.44 15.18
CA SER A 224 -20.53 -5.58 14.75
C SER A 224 -19.67 -6.64 14.08
N ALA A 225 -20.04 -7.92 14.22
CA ALA A 225 -19.31 -9.03 13.60
C ALA A 225 -19.25 -8.94 12.07
N ASN A 226 -20.22 -8.27 11.46
CA ASN A 226 -20.39 -8.10 10.01
C ASN A 226 -20.06 -6.69 9.51
N ARG A 227 -19.26 -5.93 10.26
CA ARG A 227 -18.90 -4.56 9.89
C ARG A 227 -18.13 -4.43 8.54
N PHE A 228 -17.57 -5.53 8.07
CA PHE A 228 -16.85 -5.59 6.80
C PHE A 228 -17.62 -6.30 5.67
N ASP A 229 -18.84 -6.80 5.92
CA ASP A 229 -19.60 -7.58 4.93
C ASP A 229 -19.83 -6.79 3.63
N ASN A 230 -20.22 -5.53 3.74
CA ASN A 230 -20.45 -4.68 2.56
C ASN A 230 -19.17 -4.48 1.73
N LEU A 231 -18.04 -4.32 2.40
CA LEU A 231 -16.74 -4.17 1.74
C LEU A 231 -16.33 -5.46 1.04
N HIS A 232 -16.55 -6.59 1.70
CA HIS A 232 -16.30 -7.91 1.13
C HIS A 232 -17.21 -8.19 -0.07
N GLU A 233 -18.51 -7.88 0.02
CA GLU A 233 -19.45 -8.00 -1.09
C GLU A 233 -19.01 -7.13 -2.28
N TYR A 234 -18.57 -5.89 -2.03
CA TYR A 234 -18.05 -4.99 -3.05
C TYR A 234 -16.82 -5.58 -3.76
N ALA A 235 -15.81 -6.00 -2.99
CA ALA A 235 -14.56 -6.53 -3.53
C ALA A 235 -14.72 -7.91 -4.20
N CYS A 236 -15.77 -8.65 -3.88
CA CYS A 236 -16.09 -9.93 -4.51
C CYS A 236 -16.96 -9.81 -5.76
N ASN A 237 -17.44 -8.63 -6.09
CA ASN A 237 -18.18 -8.38 -7.30
C ASN A 237 -17.22 -8.22 -8.51
N PRO A 238 -17.24 -9.15 -9.49
CA PRO A 238 -16.35 -9.08 -10.65
C PRO A 238 -16.56 -7.83 -11.51
N ASP A 239 -17.70 -7.15 -11.42
CA ASP A 239 -18.00 -5.97 -12.21
C ASP A 239 -17.21 -4.72 -11.72
N ASN A 240 -16.67 -4.78 -10.51
CA ASN A 240 -15.80 -3.76 -9.95
C ASN A 240 -14.33 -3.87 -10.44
N PHE A 241 -14.04 -4.82 -11.32
CA PHE A 241 -12.71 -5.02 -11.90
C PHE A 241 -12.73 -4.86 -13.41
N TRP A 242 -11.69 -4.24 -13.96
CA TRP A 242 -11.44 -4.27 -15.39
C TRP A 242 -11.29 -5.73 -15.88
N PRO A 243 -11.76 -6.07 -17.08
CA PRO A 243 -11.68 -7.44 -17.59
C PRO A 243 -10.27 -8.05 -17.51
N GLN A 244 -9.24 -7.28 -17.87
CA GLN A 244 -7.84 -7.73 -17.81
C GLN A 244 -7.33 -7.96 -16.39
N VAL A 245 -7.83 -7.21 -15.39
CA VAL A 245 -7.51 -7.44 -13.97
C VAL A 245 -8.25 -8.66 -13.46
N ARG A 246 -9.52 -8.80 -13.82
CA ARG A 246 -10.38 -9.93 -13.43
C ARG A 246 -9.77 -11.28 -13.82
N GLU A 247 -9.25 -11.39 -15.04
CA GLU A 247 -8.59 -12.61 -15.52
C GLU A 247 -7.33 -12.92 -14.71
N LYS A 248 -6.50 -11.91 -14.43
CA LYS A 248 -5.27 -12.07 -13.64
C LYS A 248 -5.57 -12.42 -12.18
N ILE A 249 -6.59 -11.83 -11.58
CA ILE A 249 -7.04 -12.14 -10.21
C ILE A 249 -7.54 -13.58 -10.11
N ALA A 250 -8.25 -14.08 -11.10
CA ALA A 250 -8.67 -15.50 -11.14
C ALA A 250 -7.46 -16.46 -11.19
N ASP A 251 -6.32 -16.03 -11.69
CA ASP A 251 -5.08 -16.79 -11.79
C ASP A 251 -4.03 -16.39 -10.72
N LEU A 252 -4.43 -15.74 -9.63
CA LEU A 252 -3.53 -15.27 -8.57
C LEU A 252 -2.51 -16.32 -8.10
N PRO A 253 -2.89 -17.61 -7.91
CA PRO A 253 -1.94 -18.64 -7.52
C PRO A 253 -0.79 -18.88 -8.52
N LYS A 254 -0.91 -18.39 -9.75
CA LYS A 254 0.14 -18.51 -10.78
C LYS A 254 0.99 -17.25 -10.93
N THR A 255 0.70 -16.20 -10.16
CA THR A 255 1.33 -14.89 -10.34
C THR A 255 2.84 -14.95 -10.24
N PHE A 256 3.40 -15.57 -9.20
CA PHE A 256 4.85 -15.62 -9.05
C PHE A 256 5.53 -16.45 -10.15
N LYS A 257 4.93 -17.56 -10.52
CA LYS A 257 5.44 -18.39 -11.63
C LYS A 257 5.39 -17.64 -12.97
N ALA A 258 4.35 -16.84 -13.19
CA ALA A 258 4.27 -15.98 -14.37
C ALA A 258 5.37 -14.90 -14.35
N ILE A 259 5.66 -14.31 -13.18
CA ILE A 259 6.78 -13.39 -13.00
C ILE A 259 8.11 -14.04 -13.35
N GLN A 260 8.40 -15.24 -12.81
CA GLN A 260 9.63 -15.97 -13.11
C GLN A 260 9.74 -16.29 -14.61
N ASN A 261 8.67 -16.80 -15.23
CA ASN A 261 8.64 -17.18 -16.63
C ASN A 261 8.68 -15.98 -17.60
N SER A 262 8.40 -14.78 -17.13
CA SER A 262 8.43 -13.57 -17.97
C SER A 262 9.85 -13.22 -18.47
N GLY A 263 10.89 -13.71 -17.79
CA GLY A 263 12.28 -13.34 -18.02
C GLY A 263 12.61 -11.89 -17.66
N LYS A 264 11.69 -11.18 -17.01
CA LYS A 264 11.83 -9.76 -16.62
C LYS A 264 12.32 -9.59 -15.18
N LEU A 265 12.27 -10.64 -14.35
CA LEU A 265 12.82 -10.63 -13.00
C LEU A 265 14.35 -10.72 -13.10
N VAL A 266 15.04 -9.68 -12.70
CA VAL A 266 16.50 -9.56 -12.72
C VAL A 266 17.04 -9.63 -11.31
N TRP A 267 18.13 -10.36 -11.10
CA TRP A 267 18.82 -10.46 -9.80
C TRP A 267 20.06 -9.59 -9.80
N LEU A 268 20.16 -8.71 -8.79
CA LEU A 268 21.25 -7.74 -8.63
C LEU A 268 21.94 -7.92 -7.29
N ASP A 269 23.27 -7.88 -7.29
CA ASP A 269 24.09 -8.01 -6.08
C ASP A 269 23.95 -6.80 -5.17
N GLU A 270 23.83 -5.60 -5.77
CA GLU A 270 23.72 -4.33 -5.08
C GLU A 270 22.49 -3.56 -5.55
N VAL A 271 21.61 -3.25 -4.62
CA VAL A 271 20.47 -2.35 -4.79
C VAL A 271 20.47 -1.42 -3.58
N GLU A 272 20.47 -0.13 -3.82
CA GLU A 272 20.37 0.87 -2.79
C GLU A 272 18.94 1.40 -2.69
N PHE A 273 18.41 1.44 -1.47
CA PHE A 273 17.16 2.11 -1.16
C PHE A 273 17.47 3.40 -0.42
N ILE A 274 17.08 4.52 -1.00
CA ILE A 274 17.28 5.85 -0.45
C ILE A 274 15.91 6.42 -0.11
N SER A 275 15.72 6.87 1.11
CA SER A 275 14.49 7.45 1.61
C SER A 275 14.78 8.67 2.47
N ASP A 276 13.92 9.65 2.41
CA ASP A 276 13.96 10.75 3.38
C ASP A 276 13.61 10.23 4.79
N VAL A 277 14.02 10.97 5.79
CA VAL A 277 13.76 10.70 7.19
C VAL A 277 12.49 11.44 7.67
N PRO A 278 11.84 10.99 8.75
CA PRO A 278 10.75 11.74 9.37
C PRO A 278 11.21 13.13 9.82
N GLY A 279 10.35 14.15 9.61
CA GLY A 279 10.68 15.54 10.00
C GLY A 279 11.68 16.23 9.08
N LYS A 280 11.89 15.73 7.86
CA LYS A 280 12.76 16.39 6.89
C LYS A 280 12.44 17.88 6.78
N ASN A 281 13.49 18.69 6.72
CA ASN A 281 13.43 20.16 6.67
C ASN A 281 12.93 20.84 7.97
N ASP A 282 12.88 20.15 9.11
CA ASP A 282 12.62 20.78 10.39
C ASP A 282 13.79 21.73 10.74
N GLY A 283 13.46 23.02 10.89
CA GLY A 283 14.43 24.05 11.26
C GLY A 283 15.22 24.70 10.10
N GLU A 284 15.05 24.25 8.86
CA GLU A 284 15.72 24.88 7.72
C GLU A 284 14.94 26.09 7.17
N SER A 285 15.64 27.22 7.00
CA SER A 285 15.10 28.45 6.42
C SER A 285 15.64 28.60 5.00
N GLY A 286 14.91 28.10 3.98
CA GLY A 286 15.28 28.33 2.58
C GLY A 286 14.86 27.22 1.63
N LEU A 287 14.99 27.49 0.33
CA LEU A 287 14.72 26.54 -0.76
C LEU A 287 15.87 25.53 -0.98
N GLY A 288 16.92 25.56 -0.18
CA GLY A 288 18.18 24.86 -0.44
C GLY A 288 18.45 23.62 0.41
N GLY A 289 17.59 23.29 1.38
CA GLY A 289 17.71 22.06 2.17
C GLY A 289 17.08 20.90 1.43
N GLY A 290 17.82 20.17 0.63
CA GLY A 290 17.38 18.90 0.07
C GLY A 290 17.27 17.86 1.18
N GLY A 291 16.22 16.99 1.15
CA GLY A 291 16.17 15.79 1.98
C GLY A 291 17.32 14.82 1.65
N VAL A 292 17.43 13.75 2.44
CA VAL A 292 18.50 12.74 2.25
C VAL A 292 18.51 12.22 0.82
N SER A 293 17.33 11.90 0.24
CA SER A 293 17.20 11.40 -1.13
C SER A 293 17.73 12.40 -2.18
N THR A 294 17.45 13.69 -2.01
CA THR A 294 17.93 14.72 -2.95
C THR A 294 19.45 14.86 -2.87
N ASN A 295 20.01 14.91 -1.68
CA ASN A 295 21.45 15.08 -1.48
C ASN A 295 22.24 13.87 -2.02
N THR A 296 21.77 12.64 -1.76
CA THR A 296 22.41 11.41 -2.26
C THR A 296 22.37 11.31 -3.79
N LEU A 297 21.35 11.86 -4.47
CA LEU A 297 21.28 11.86 -5.94
C LEU A 297 22.17 12.94 -6.59
N ILE A 298 22.62 13.94 -5.82
CA ILE A 298 23.49 15.01 -6.31
C ILE A 298 24.99 14.64 -6.16
N ASP A 299 25.34 13.88 -5.14
CA ASP A 299 26.68 13.34 -4.89
C ASP A 299 27.04 12.21 -5.87
#